data_2ba0de782fabd7799306a4b4a51117d5
#
_entry.id   2ba0de782fabd7799306a4b4a51117d5
#
_cell.length_a   1.000
_cell.length_b   1.000
_cell.length_c   1.000
_cell.angle_alpha   90.00
_cell.angle_beta   90.00
_cell.angle_gamma   90.00
#
_symmetry.space_group_name_H-M   'P 1'
#
loop_
_entity.id
_entity.type
_entity.pdbx_description
1 polymer ?
#
loop_
_entity_poly.entity_id
_entity_poly.type
_entity_poly.pdbx_seq_one_letter_code
_entity_poly.pdbx_strand_id
1 'polypeptide(L)'
;MPDHITTEYGQTIYHVWDVPEYTKYPHSKKWYAAAILVVFGGIVYSIFAEDNYLFAFILLLITIIFMYHELREPGVSQFGITDKGIVWRGFLFPYKEVQSFWIVFEPGVQSIYFTFKKSTSPRLAVPLDDQDPEEIRGILTQYITEDSVRDSEPLSDAVGRVLKF
;
A
#
# COMPACT_ATOMS: atom_id res chain seq x y z
N MET A 1 5.31 2.30 -30.82
CA MET A 1 6.63 1.99 -30.22
C MET A 1 6.65 2.72 -28.89
N PRO A 2 6.70 2.04 -27.75
CA PRO A 2 6.81 2.74 -26.49
C PRO A 2 8.20 3.40 -26.42
N ASP A 3 8.22 4.67 -26.11
CA ASP A 3 9.46 5.43 -25.89
C ASP A 3 10.19 4.83 -24.68
N HIS A 4 11.31 4.17 -24.95
CA HIS A 4 12.18 3.62 -23.90
C HIS A 4 12.88 4.77 -23.19
N ILE A 5 12.38 5.12 -22.01
CA ILE A 5 13.03 6.09 -21.14
C ILE A 5 14.20 5.38 -20.47
N THR A 6 15.41 5.84 -20.76
CA THR A 6 16.62 5.30 -20.12
C THR A 6 16.83 6.03 -18.78
N THR A 7 16.85 5.30 -17.67
CA THR A 7 17.15 5.87 -16.35
C THR A 7 18.64 6.24 -16.24
N GLU A 8 18.94 7.09 -15.26
CA GLU A 8 20.30 7.51 -14.87
C GLU A 8 21.27 6.33 -14.62
N TYR A 9 20.74 5.09 -14.49
CA TYR A 9 21.48 3.84 -14.30
C TYR A 9 21.65 2.99 -15.57
N GLY A 10 21.35 3.53 -16.76
CA GLY A 10 21.51 2.81 -18.03
C GLY A 10 20.61 1.57 -18.14
N GLN A 11 19.40 1.63 -17.60
CA GLN A 11 18.38 0.58 -17.69
C GLN A 11 17.31 1.00 -18.68
N THR A 12 16.80 0.03 -19.43
CA THR A 12 15.62 0.25 -20.29
C THR A 12 14.37 0.06 -19.46
N ILE A 13 13.54 1.11 -19.37
CA ILE A 13 12.26 1.05 -18.69
C ILE A 13 11.23 0.58 -19.70
N TYR A 14 10.49 -0.47 -19.36
CA TYR A 14 9.39 -0.99 -20.17
C TYR A 14 8.05 -0.34 -19.77
N HIS A 15 7.84 -0.16 -18.46
CA HIS A 15 6.61 0.37 -17.92
C HIS A 15 6.86 1.11 -16.61
N VAL A 16 6.21 2.26 -16.43
CA VAL A 16 6.31 3.07 -15.20
C VAL A 16 4.96 3.67 -14.89
N TRP A 17 4.55 3.60 -13.63
CA TRP A 17 3.37 4.30 -13.14
C TRP A 17 3.51 4.74 -11.69
N ASP A 18 2.70 5.68 -11.31
CA ASP A 18 2.66 6.21 -9.96
C ASP A 18 1.78 5.31 -9.08
N VAL A 19 2.28 4.97 -7.90
CA VAL A 19 1.60 4.07 -6.95
C VAL A 19 1.54 4.76 -5.59
N PRO A 20 0.38 4.77 -4.92
CA PRO A 20 0.30 5.27 -3.57
C PRO A 20 1.15 4.43 -2.63
N GLU A 21 1.87 5.07 -1.71
CA GLU A 21 2.75 4.38 -0.75
C GLU A 21 2.01 3.42 0.17
N TYR A 22 0.75 3.71 0.44
CA TYR A 22 -0.18 2.85 1.18
C TYR A 22 -1.61 3.09 0.73
N THR A 23 -2.44 2.06 0.80
CA THR A 23 -3.86 2.17 0.45
C THR A 23 -4.61 2.83 1.59
N LYS A 24 -5.22 3.99 1.33
CA LYS A 24 -6.05 4.70 2.31
C LYS A 24 -7.50 4.26 2.16
N TYR A 25 -8.08 3.69 3.20
CA TYR A 25 -9.49 3.32 3.24
C TYR A 25 -10.28 4.41 3.96
N PRO A 26 -11.06 5.25 3.25
CA PRO A 26 -11.79 6.33 3.90
C PRO A 26 -12.88 5.78 4.81
N HIS A 27 -12.90 6.25 6.04
CA HIS A 27 -13.97 5.93 6.99
C HIS A 27 -15.23 6.75 6.70
N SER A 28 -16.38 6.25 7.13
CA SER A 28 -17.63 6.97 6.94
C SER A 28 -17.72 8.21 7.86
N LYS A 29 -18.44 9.24 7.43
CA LYS A 29 -18.69 10.44 8.27
C LYS A 29 -19.29 10.09 9.64
N LYS A 30 -20.13 9.04 9.70
CA LYS A 30 -20.73 8.53 10.95
C LYS A 30 -19.67 7.96 11.89
N TRP A 31 -18.65 7.30 11.34
CA TRP A 31 -17.55 6.75 12.13
C TRP A 31 -16.75 7.88 12.80
N TYR A 32 -16.40 8.94 12.04
CA TYR A 32 -15.71 10.10 12.62
C TYR A 32 -16.54 10.78 13.71
N ALA A 33 -17.85 10.96 13.48
CA ALA A 33 -18.74 11.55 14.48
C ALA A 33 -18.78 10.71 15.76
N ALA A 34 -18.86 9.38 15.64
CA ALA A 34 -18.84 8.48 16.79
C ALA A 34 -17.48 8.52 17.51
N ALA A 35 -16.37 8.51 16.80
CA ALA A 35 -15.05 8.58 17.38
C ALA A 35 -14.85 9.90 18.17
N ILE A 36 -15.24 11.04 17.59
CA ILE A 36 -15.19 12.34 18.25
C ILE A 36 -16.04 12.35 19.53
N LEU A 37 -17.25 11.79 19.48
CA LEU A 37 -18.14 11.73 20.63
C LEU A 37 -17.56 10.88 21.76
N VAL A 38 -16.96 9.74 21.44
CA VAL A 38 -16.31 8.86 22.44
C VAL A 38 -15.11 9.56 23.08
N VAL A 39 -14.24 10.19 22.28
CA VAL A 39 -13.06 10.90 22.79
C VAL A 39 -13.49 12.09 23.64
N PHE A 40 -14.43 12.89 23.17
CA PHE A 40 -14.95 14.04 23.93
C PHE A 40 -15.57 13.60 25.27
N GLY A 41 -16.39 12.54 25.26
CA GLY A 41 -16.94 11.95 26.47
C GLY A 41 -15.86 11.44 27.43
N GLY A 42 -14.81 10.80 26.92
CA GLY A 42 -13.65 10.37 27.70
C GLY A 42 -12.90 11.53 28.36
N ILE A 43 -12.69 12.63 27.62
CA ILE A 43 -12.05 13.84 28.17
C ILE A 43 -12.91 14.47 29.29
N VAL A 44 -14.22 14.63 29.04
CA VAL A 44 -15.15 15.17 30.03
C VAL A 44 -15.17 14.29 31.29
N TYR A 45 -15.31 12.98 31.12
CA TYR A 45 -15.28 12.03 32.23
C TYR A 45 -13.99 12.12 33.04
N SER A 46 -12.84 12.16 32.36
CA SER A 46 -11.53 12.25 33.00
C SER A 46 -11.36 13.52 33.85
N ILE A 47 -11.91 14.65 33.40
CA ILE A 47 -11.80 15.92 34.10
C ILE A 47 -12.78 15.98 35.29
N PHE A 48 -14.06 15.63 35.07
CA PHE A 48 -15.11 15.88 36.03
C PHE A 48 -15.41 14.72 37.01
N ALA A 49 -15.09 13.49 36.62
CA ALA A 49 -15.34 12.32 37.46
C ALA A 49 -14.08 11.81 38.18
N GLU A 50 -12.91 11.93 37.53
CA GLU A 50 -11.67 11.35 38.03
C GLU A 50 -10.62 12.40 38.43
N ASP A 51 -10.88 13.70 38.21
CA ASP A 51 -9.90 14.80 38.42
C ASP A 51 -8.53 14.54 37.74
N ASN A 52 -8.55 13.72 36.67
CA ASN A 52 -7.34 13.23 35.99
C ASN A 52 -7.04 14.06 34.74
N TYR A 53 -6.47 15.23 34.94
CA TYR A 53 -6.11 16.16 33.85
C TYR A 53 -5.02 15.59 32.94
N LEU A 54 -4.11 14.75 33.48
CA LEU A 54 -3.05 14.15 32.70
C LEU A 54 -3.63 13.17 31.66
N PHE A 55 -4.60 12.35 32.06
CA PHE A 55 -5.24 11.43 31.14
C PHE A 55 -6.06 12.16 30.06
N ALA A 56 -6.79 13.22 30.43
CA ALA A 56 -7.47 14.09 29.48
C ALA A 56 -6.51 14.70 28.46
N PHE A 57 -5.35 15.16 28.91
CA PHE A 57 -4.30 15.71 28.02
C PHE A 57 -3.74 14.66 27.07
N ILE A 58 -3.49 13.44 27.55
CA ILE A 58 -3.02 12.33 26.70
C ILE A 58 -4.06 11.99 25.64
N LEU A 59 -5.35 11.90 25.99
CA LEU A 59 -6.43 11.66 25.02
C LEU A 59 -6.50 12.75 23.95
N LEU A 60 -6.31 14.01 24.35
CA LEU A 60 -6.25 15.12 23.40
C LEU A 60 -5.07 15.00 22.44
N LEU A 61 -3.87 14.69 22.95
CA LEU A 61 -2.69 14.50 22.11
C LEU A 61 -2.85 13.34 21.12
N ILE A 62 -3.36 12.20 21.59
CA ILE A 62 -3.62 11.04 20.71
C ILE A 62 -4.60 11.44 19.60
N THR A 63 -5.62 12.20 19.94
CA THR A 63 -6.62 12.66 18.95
C THR A 63 -5.99 13.57 17.90
N ILE A 64 -5.15 14.51 18.31
CA ILE A 64 -4.45 15.42 17.38
C ILE A 64 -3.53 14.63 16.46
N ILE A 65 -2.74 13.67 17.00
CA ILE A 65 -1.84 12.82 16.21
C ILE A 65 -2.63 11.98 15.21
N PHE A 66 -3.74 11.38 15.66
CA PHE A 66 -4.60 10.58 14.81
C PHE A 66 -5.21 11.42 13.68
N MET A 67 -5.76 12.60 14.01
CA MET A 67 -6.31 13.52 13.02
C MET A 67 -5.26 13.98 11.99
N TYR A 68 -4.05 14.29 12.46
CA TYR A 68 -2.96 14.67 11.57
C TYR A 68 -2.60 13.54 10.60
N HIS A 69 -2.57 12.30 11.08
CA HIS A 69 -2.27 11.13 10.24
C HIS A 69 -3.39 10.86 9.23
N GLU A 70 -4.64 11.03 9.64
CA GLU A 70 -5.81 10.81 8.80
C GLU A 70 -5.96 11.86 7.69
N LEU A 71 -5.58 13.11 7.96
CA LEU A 71 -5.63 14.20 6.99
C LEU A 71 -4.48 14.17 5.99
N ARG A 72 -3.40 13.41 6.27
CA ARG A 72 -2.31 13.25 5.30
C ARG A 72 -2.76 12.37 4.15
N GLU A 73 -2.49 12.85 2.95
CA GLU A 73 -2.59 12.03 1.75
C GLU A 73 -1.38 11.08 1.67
N PRO A 74 -1.57 9.83 1.19
CA PRO A 74 -0.45 8.92 0.95
C PRO A 74 0.53 9.57 -0.02
N GLY A 75 1.82 9.44 0.27
CA GLY A 75 2.85 9.78 -0.69
C GLY A 75 2.67 8.95 -1.97
N VAL A 76 3.08 9.52 -3.09
CA VAL A 76 3.10 8.83 -4.38
C VAL A 76 4.54 8.41 -4.66
N SER A 77 4.73 7.13 -4.97
CA SER A 77 6.03 6.58 -5.35
C SER A 77 5.94 5.93 -6.73
N GLN A 78 6.97 6.09 -7.53
CA GLN A 78 7.03 5.46 -8.83
C GLN A 78 7.38 3.97 -8.71
N PHE A 79 6.60 3.15 -9.40
CA PHE A 79 6.92 1.76 -9.66
C PHE A 79 7.30 1.60 -11.12
N GLY A 80 8.35 0.84 -11.39
CA GLY A 80 8.85 0.63 -12.74
C GLY A 80 9.27 -0.80 -13.01
N ILE A 81 9.00 -1.26 -14.23
CA ILE A 81 9.47 -2.54 -14.76
C ILE A 81 10.59 -2.22 -15.76
N THR A 82 11.77 -2.80 -15.52
CA THR A 82 12.97 -2.55 -16.33
C THR A 82 13.54 -3.87 -16.88
N ASP A 83 14.52 -3.76 -17.74
CA ASP A 83 15.28 -4.92 -18.28
C ASP A 83 16.07 -5.70 -17.20
N LYS A 84 16.37 -5.09 -16.05
CA LYS A 84 17.19 -5.69 -14.97
C LYS A 84 16.41 -6.12 -13.75
N GLY A 85 15.18 -5.63 -13.59
CA GLY A 85 14.36 -5.89 -12.41
C GLY A 85 13.20 -4.92 -12.26
N ILE A 86 12.58 -4.94 -11.11
CA ILE A 86 11.54 -3.99 -10.73
C ILE A 86 12.14 -2.87 -9.89
N VAL A 87 11.70 -1.65 -10.12
CA VAL A 87 12.12 -0.46 -9.36
C VAL A 87 10.95 -0.02 -8.48
N TRP A 88 11.20 0.10 -7.19
CA TRP A 88 10.22 0.56 -6.21
C TRP A 88 10.85 1.55 -5.24
N ARG A 89 10.27 2.73 -5.08
CA ARG A 89 10.81 3.80 -4.21
C ARG A 89 12.28 4.14 -4.48
N GLY A 90 12.71 4.06 -5.75
CA GLY A 90 14.09 4.30 -6.15
C GLY A 90 15.05 3.12 -5.90
N PHE A 91 14.59 2.01 -5.32
CA PHE A 91 15.39 0.79 -5.15
C PHE A 91 15.12 -0.20 -6.27
N LEU A 92 16.21 -0.72 -6.85
CA LEU A 92 16.14 -1.79 -7.83
C LEU A 92 16.11 -3.15 -7.13
N PHE A 93 15.11 -3.95 -7.44
CA PHE A 93 14.98 -5.36 -7.06
C PHE A 93 15.27 -6.23 -8.29
N PRO A 94 16.47 -6.80 -8.42
CA PRO A 94 16.82 -7.62 -9.57
C PRO A 94 15.91 -8.84 -9.70
N TYR A 95 15.58 -9.25 -10.91
CA TYR A 95 14.74 -10.44 -11.14
C TYR A 95 15.26 -11.71 -10.49
N LYS A 96 16.59 -11.85 -10.34
CA LYS A 96 17.20 -12.98 -9.62
C LYS A 96 16.79 -13.10 -8.14
N GLU A 97 16.35 -11.99 -7.51
CA GLU A 97 15.90 -11.94 -6.12
C GLU A 97 14.39 -12.13 -6.00
N VAL A 98 13.66 -11.94 -7.09
CA VAL A 98 12.22 -12.19 -7.15
C VAL A 98 12.01 -13.68 -7.35
N GLN A 99 11.10 -14.26 -6.57
CA GLN A 99 10.76 -15.69 -6.64
C GLN A 99 9.64 -15.92 -7.64
N SER A 100 8.55 -15.20 -7.51
CA SER A 100 7.35 -15.30 -8.36
C SER A 100 6.52 -14.03 -8.26
N PHE A 101 5.62 -13.85 -9.21
CA PHE A 101 4.58 -12.83 -9.15
C PHE A 101 3.22 -13.46 -9.45
N TRP A 102 2.15 -12.77 -9.06
CA TRP A 102 0.78 -13.07 -9.54
C TRP A 102 -0.02 -11.78 -9.60
N ILE A 103 -1.03 -11.78 -10.43
CA ILE A 103 -1.92 -10.64 -10.64
C ILE A 103 -3.30 -11.01 -10.11
N VAL A 104 -3.85 -10.17 -9.25
CA VAL A 104 -5.24 -10.23 -8.81
C VAL A 104 -6.00 -9.11 -9.52
N PHE A 105 -6.98 -9.49 -10.31
CA PHE A 105 -7.82 -8.55 -11.04
C PHE A 105 -9.29 -8.87 -10.76
N GLU A 106 -9.75 -8.44 -9.58
CA GLU A 106 -11.11 -8.65 -9.11
C GLU A 106 -11.78 -7.30 -8.80
N PRO A 107 -13.12 -7.24 -8.79
CA PRO A 107 -13.82 -6.04 -8.38
C PRO A 107 -13.40 -5.58 -6.98
N GLY A 108 -12.71 -4.44 -6.92
CA GLY A 108 -12.20 -3.84 -5.66
C GLY A 108 -10.77 -4.20 -5.30
N VAL A 109 -10.09 -5.11 -6.04
CA VAL A 109 -8.66 -5.40 -5.89
C VAL A 109 -8.03 -5.59 -7.26
N GLN A 110 -7.24 -4.61 -7.66
CA GLN A 110 -6.47 -4.65 -8.89
C GLN A 110 -5.01 -4.42 -8.55
N SER A 111 -4.28 -5.51 -8.30
CA SER A 111 -2.92 -5.42 -7.80
C SER A 111 -2.05 -6.55 -8.33
N ILE A 112 -0.78 -6.23 -8.53
CA ILE A 112 0.26 -7.21 -8.78
C ILE A 112 1.06 -7.44 -7.50
N TYR A 113 1.34 -8.69 -7.22
CA TYR A 113 2.06 -9.14 -6.04
C TYR A 113 3.38 -9.76 -6.43
N PHE A 114 4.44 -9.43 -5.70
CA PHE A 114 5.76 -10.03 -5.86
C PHE A 114 6.19 -10.74 -4.58
N THR A 115 6.71 -11.95 -4.74
CA THR A 115 7.38 -12.68 -3.66
C THR A 115 8.88 -12.66 -3.91
N PHE A 116 9.67 -12.51 -2.86
CA PHE A 116 11.12 -12.52 -2.94
C PHE A 116 11.69 -13.84 -2.40
N LYS A 117 12.83 -14.27 -2.94
CA LYS A 117 13.53 -15.50 -2.49
C LYS A 117 14.00 -15.42 -1.04
N LYS A 118 14.28 -14.19 -0.58
CA LYS A 118 14.68 -13.94 0.80
C LYS A 118 13.45 -13.96 1.70
N SER A 119 13.36 -14.96 2.58
CA SER A 119 12.20 -15.15 3.49
C SER A 119 11.94 -13.96 4.43
N THR A 120 12.93 -13.10 4.66
CA THR A 120 12.81 -11.88 5.47
C THR A 120 12.28 -10.68 4.69
N SER A 121 12.20 -10.77 3.37
CA SER A 121 11.66 -9.68 2.55
C SER A 121 10.13 -9.77 2.53
N PRO A 122 9.44 -8.71 2.94
CA PRO A 122 7.99 -8.67 2.87
C PRO A 122 7.53 -8.81 1.41
N ARG A 123 6.34 -9.35 1.23
CA ARG A 123 5.67 -9.36 -0.06
C ARG A 123 5.43 -7.91 -0.51
N LEU A 124 5.65 -7.64 -1.78
CA LEU A 124 5.36 -6.34 -2.37
C LEU A 124 4.02 -6.43 -3.11
N ALA A 125 3.06 -5.64 -2.70
CA ALA A 125 1.79 -5.44 -3.40
C ALA A 125 1.82 -4.08 -4.10
N VAL A 126 1.53 -4.06 -5.39
CA VAL A 126 1.55 -2.87 -6.24
C VAL A 126 0.19 -2.72 -6.91
N PRO A 127 -0.58 -1.67 -6.62
CA PRO A 127 -1.81 -1.38 -7.34
C PRO A 127 -1.55 -1.19 -8.83
N LEU A 128 -2.43 -1.75 -9.65
CA LEU A 128 -2.34 -1.64 -11.11
C LEU A 128 -2.98 -0.34 -11.62
N ASP A 129 -3.92 0.24 -10.84
CA ASP A 129 -4.72 1.39 -11.26
C ASP A 129 -5.27 1.21 -12.70
N ASP A 130 -4.90 2.10 -13.62
CA ASP A 130 -5.35 2.07 -15.02
C ASP A 130 -4.44 1.22 -15.94
N GLN A 131 -3.51 0.43 -15.38
CA GLN A 131 -2.57 -0.36 -16.19
C GLN A 131 -3.22 -1.64 -16.71
N ASP A 132 -2.86 -2.03 -17.94
CA ASP A 132 -3.32 -3.29 -18.54
C ASP A 132 -2.58 -4.49 -17.90
N PRO A 133 -3.31 -5.37 -17.17
CA PRO A 133 -2.70 -6.53 -16.53
C PRO A 133 -2.08 -7.53 -17.53
N GLU A 134 -2.61 -7.63 -18.74
CA GLU A 134 -2.09 -8.55 -19.75
C GLU A 134 -0.77 -8.05 -20.35
N GLU A 135 -0.64 -6.75 -20.57
CA GLU A 135 0.62 -6.15 -21.01
C GLU A 135 1.72 -6.37 -19.98
N ILE A 136 1.42 -6.09 -18.73
CA ILE A 136 2.36 -6.28 -17.60
C ILE A 136 2.74 -7.75 -17.45
N ARG A 137 1.76 -8.67 -17.53
CA ARG A 137 1.98 -10.12 -17.51
C ARG A 137 2.92 -10.55 -18.63
N GLY A 138 2.68 -10.05 -19.85
CA GLY A 138 3.50 -10.38 -21.03
C GLY A 138 4.96 -9.94 -20.90
N ILE A 139 5.23 -8.85 -20.20
CA ILE A 139 6.59 -8.40 -19.93
C ILE A 139 7.22 -9.26 -18.82
N LEU A 140 6.54 -9.42 -17.69
CA LEU A 140 7.11 -10.06 -16.51
C LEU A 140 7.36 -11.56 -16.69
N THR A 141 6.50 -12.27 -17.43
CA THR A 141 6.67 -13.71 -17.70
C THR A 141 7.96 -14.03 -18.48
N GLN A 142 8.56 -13.04 -19.13
CA GLN A 142 9.86 -13.20 -19.80
C GLN A 142 11.02 -13.33 -18.79
N TYR A 143 10.84 -12.85 -17.57
CA TYR A 143 11.90 -12.75 -16.55
C TYR A 143 11.61 -13.54 -15.29
N ILE A 144 10.32 -13.69 -14.92
CA ILE A 144 9.90 -14.26 -13.64
C ILE A 144 8.77 -15.26 -13.89
N THR A 145 8.70 -16.30 -13.06
CA THR A 145 7.61 -17.28 -13.11
C THR A 145 6.35 -16.71 -12.47
N GLU A 146 5.23 -16.79 -13.18
CA GLU A 146 3.91 -16.50 -12.60
C GLU A 146 3.45 -17.63 -11.70
N ASP A 147 2.99 -17.29 -10.49
CA ASP A 147 2.44 -18.25 -9.53
C ASP A 147 0.93 -18.42 -9.81
N SER A 148 0.58 -19.30 -10.73
CA SER A 148 -0.80 -19.56 -11.14
C SER A 148 -1.65 -20.27 -10.06
N VAL A 149 -1.05 -20.71 -8.96
CA VAL A 149 -1.78 -21.29 -7.81
C VAL A 149 -2.33 -20.21 -6.90
N ARG A 150 -1.72 -19.03 -6.92
CA ARG A 150 -2.11 -17.85 -6.13
C ARG A 150 -2.81 -16.83 -7.02
N ASP A 151 -4.07 -17.05 -7.30
CA ASP A 151 -4.92 -16.15 -8.08
C ASP A 151 -5.82 -15.25 -7.20
N SER A 152 -5.66 -15.31 -5.88
CA SER A 152 -6.47 -14.58 -4.90
C SER A 152 -5.64 -13.63 -4.03
N GLU A 153 -6.33 -12.60 -3.52
CA GLU A 153 -5.77 -11.67 -2.55
C GLU A 153 -5.29 -12.41 -1.29
N PRO A 154 -4.10 -12.12 -0.76
CA PRO A 154 -3.66 -12.68 0.52
C PRO A 154 -4.61 -12.33 1.65
N LEU A 155 -4.88 -13.30 2.55
CA LEU A 155 -5.79 -13.11 3.69
C LEU A 155 -5.42 -11.91 4.57
N SER A 156 -4.11 -11.62 4.73
CA SER A 156 -3.64 -10.44 5.47
C SER A 156 -4.16 -9.14 4.87
N ASP A 157 -4.13 -9.02 3.56
CA ASP A 157 -4.49 -7.82 2.82
C ASP A 157 -6.02 -7.69 2.74
N ALA A 158 -6.72 -8.82 2.55
CA ALA A 158 -8.17 -8.90 2.62
C ALA A 158 -8.70 -8.48 4.00
N VAL A 159 -8.08 -8.94 5.09
CA VAL A 159 -8.42 -8.52 6.46
C VAL A 159 -8.15 -7.03 6.67
N GLY A 160 -7.00 -6.52 6.24
CA GLY A 160 -6.67 -5.09 6.31
C GLY A 160 -7.71 -4.23 5.60
N ARG A 161 -8.12 -4.64 4.39
CA ARG A 161 -9.16 -3.97 3.60
C ARG A 161 -10.54 -3.99 4.29
N VAL A 162 -10.96 -5.12 4.86
CA VAL A 162 -12.25 -5.25 5.55
C VAL A 162 -12.26 -4.43 6.84
N LEU A 163 -11.17 -4.46 7.60
CA LEU A 163 -11.04 -3.69 8.85
C LEU A 163 -10.69 -2.22 8.61
N LYS A 164 -10.36 -1.83 7.37
CA LYS A 164 -9.96 -0.47 6.98
C LYS A 164 -8.76 0.07 7.75
N PHE A 165 -7.76 -0.78 7.95
CA PHE A 165 -6.46 -0.41 8.53
C PHE A 165 -5.40 -0.20 7.46
#